data_1419ca2d5044dda5c3c27b7d531fb885
#
_entry.id   1419ca2d5044dda5c3c27b7d531fb885
#
_cell.length_a   1.000
_cell.length_b   1.000
_cell.length_c   1.000
_cell.angle_alpha   90.00
_cell.angle_beta   90.00
_cell.angle_gamma   90.00
#
_symmetry.space_group_name_H-M   'P 1'
#
loop_
_entity.id
_entity.type
_entity.pdbx_description
1 polymer ?
#
loop_
_entity_poly.entity_id
_entity_poly.type
_entity_poly.pdbx_seq_one_letter_code
_entity_poly.pdbx_strand_id
1 'polypeptide(L)'
;MRHTLLAALLLASAPAFSATTLTFQHGVAGYLSSQDTMIRSNETGSGEDSRGNNYGTLDYISVDGDDGSPGAKPNQGLIRFDNLFGNAAGQIKAGDTIVSATLSIYVDNPGSGFTMYDMLTDWSQNTITWNSIGNGIQANGIEAGTAPLFSIGANDGAENIGTGWLTIDLTSSLQAAQAGSVPGYGWAMVPFSAGSNGIDFHTSEYADANFRPLLSVEVMPVPEPGTWAMLAAGLALIGGIARRRT
;
A
#
# COMPACT_ATOMS: atom_id res chain seq x y z
N MET A 1 -41.60 58.31 1.85
CA MET A 1 -40.19 57.92 1.89
C MET A 1 -40.15 56.37 1.88
N ARG A 2 -39.72 55.80 0.75
CA ARG A 2 -39.66 54.31 0.57
C ARG A 2 -38.29 53.86 1.03
N HIS A 3 -38.22 53.06 2.10
CA HIS A 3 -36.99 52.40 2.54
C HIS A 3 -36.78 51.15 1.73
N THR A 4 -35.81 51.15 0.85
CA THR A 4 -35.32 49.97 0.12
C THR A 4 -34.44 49.16 1.08
N LEU A 5 -34.93 48.01 1.54
CA LEU A 5 -34.10 47.00 2.23
C LEU A 5 -33.14 46.35 1.24
N LEU A 6 -31.85 46.64 1.36
CA LEU A 6 -30.79 45.91 0.68
C LEU A 6 -30.50 44.66 1.50
N ALA A 7 -31.02 43.50 1.09
CA ALA A 7 -30.64 42.21 1.67
C ALA A 7 -29.26 41.84 1.12
N ALA A 8 -28.23 41.98 1.94
CA ALA A 8 -26.91 41.46 1.62
C ALA A 8 -26.88 39.93 1.77
N LEU A 9 -26.86 39.22 0.66
CA LEU A 9 -26.69 37.78 0.61
C LEU A 9 -25.21 37.48 0.88
N LEU A 10 -24.86 37.11 2.13
CA LEU A 10 -23.55 36.59 2.46
C LEU A 10 -23.47 35.14 1.97
N LEU A 11 -22.83 34.91 0.83
CA LEU A 11 -22.37 33.60 0.41
C LEU A 11 -21.25 33.15 1.35
N ALA A 12 -21.56 32.28 2.29
CA ALA A 12 -20.55 31.57 3.08
C ALA A 12 -19.84 30.59 2.12
N SER A 13 -18.65 30.93 1.70
CA SER A 13 -17.79 29.97 0.99
C SER A 13 -17.40 28.86 1.97
N ALA A 14 -17.85 27.64 1.70
CA ALA A 14 -17.33 26.47 2.40
C ALA A 14 -15.82 26.37 2.15
N PRO A 15 -14.99 26.07 3.14
CA PRO A 15 -13.57 25.84 2.92
C PRO A 15 -13.41 24.67 1.94
N ALA A 16 -12.73 24.93 0.81
CA ALA A 16 -12.34 23.88 -0.11
C ALA A 16 -11.18 23.12 0.53
N PHE A 17 -11.39 21.84 0.86
CA PHE A 17 -10.32 20.97 1.30
C PHE A 17 -9.60 20.44 0.06
N SER A 18 -8.30 20.64 0.01
CA SER A 18 -7.44 20.10 -1.04
C SER A 18 -6.96 18.72 -0.62
N ALA A 19 -7.01 17.77 -1.53
CA ALA A 19 -6.36 16.50 -1.33
C ALA A 19 -4.85 16.69 -1.16
N THR A 20 -4.25 15.87 -0.31
CA THR A 20 -2.82 15.86 -0.01
C THR A 20 -2.26 14.48 -0.34
N THR A 21 -1.13 14.42 -1.04
CA THR A 21 -0.43 13.17 -1.30
C THR A 21 0.61 12.93 -0.20
N LEU A 22 0.50 11.80 0.47
CA LEU A 22 1.50 11.25 1.36
C LEU A 22 2.29 10.18 0.62
N THR A 23 3.61 10.16 0.81
CA THR A 23 4.50 9.19 0.16
C THR A 23 5.31 8.44 1.20
N PHE A 24 5.41 7.12 1.02
CA PHE A 24 6.14 6.23 1.89
C PHE A 24 7.14 5.45 1.04
N GLN A 25 8.42 5.77 1.19
CA GLN A 25 9.54 5.13 0.50
C GLN A 25 10.73 5.02 1.44
N HIS A 26 11.29 3.85 1.57
CA HIS A 26 12.39 3.60 2.51
C HIS A 26 13.60 4.52 2.25
N GLY A 27 14.04 5.21 3.29
CA GLY A 27 15.19 6.14 3.22
C GLY A 27 14.86 7.52 2.66
N VAL A 28 13.58 7.79 2.29
CA VAL A 28 13.15 9.09 1.74
C VAL A 28 12.31 9.84 2.79
N ALA A 29 12.54 11.14 2.92
CA ALA A 29 11.84 12.03 3.87
C ALA A 29 11.78 11.50 5.33
N GLY A 30 12.73 10.67 5.72
CA GLY A 30 12.82 10.08 7.07
C GLY A 30 11.96 8.83 7.29
N TYR A 31 11.28 8.31 6.27
CA TYR A 31 10.54 7.07 6.38
C TYR A 31 11.48 5.85 6.30
N LEU A 32 11.47 4.99 7.33
CA LEU A 32 12.34 3.82 7.47
C LEU A 32 11.57 2.54 7.82
N SER A 33 10.26 2.53 7.64
CA SER A 33 9.38 1.48 8.16
C SER A 33 8.75 0.61 7.06
N SER A 34 9.39 0.49 5.89
CA SER A 34 9.03 -0.55 4.92
C SER A 34 9.72 -1.87 5.26
N GLN A 35 9.08 -2.95 4.90
CA GLN A 35 9.60 -4.30 4.96
C GLN A 35 9.25 -5.01 3.66
N ASP A 36 10.19 -5.70 3.08
CA ASP A 36 9.98 -6.49 1.88
C ASP A 36 10.98 -7.65 1.82
N THR A 37 10.56 -8.76 1.25
CA THR A 37 11.36 -9.99 1.15
C THR A 37 10.69 -10.98 0.20
N MET A 38 11.39 -12.04 -0.12
CA MET A 38 10.81 -13.25 -0.70
C MET A 38 10.92 -14.42 0.27
N ILE A 39 10.10 -15.44 0.04
CA ILE A 39 10.21 -16.77 0.65
C ILE A 39 10.27 -17.81 -0.47
N ARG A 40 11.11 -18.84 -0.28
CA ARG A 40 11.40 -19.83 -1.33
C ARG A 40 11.06 -21.24 -0.85
N SER A 41 10.37 -21.99 -1.72
CA SER A 41 10.01 -23.38 -1.47
C SER A 41 11.07 -24.38 -1.95
N ASN A 42 12.13 -23.90 -2.62
CA ASN A 42 13.07 -24.78 -3.31
C ASN A 42 14.14 -25.35 -2.39
N GLU A 43 14.60 -26.54 -2.77
CA GLU A 43 15.89 -27.07 -2.35
C GLU A 43 16.90 -26.71 -3.45
N THR A 44 18.06 -26.19 -3.04
CA THR A 44 19.10 -25.85 -4.02
C THR A 44 19.63 -27.11 -4.71
N GLY A 45 20.22 -26.95 -5.92
CA GLY A 45 20.81 -28.08 -6.65
C GLY A 45 21.97 -28.77 -5.93
N SER A 46 22.48 -28.18 -4.86
CA SER A 46 23.48 -28.78 -3.93
C SER A 46 22.83 -29.71 -2.88
N GLY A 47 21.50 -29.84 -2.87
CA GLY A 47 20.75 -30.57 -1.83
C GLY A 47 20.51 -29.76 -0.54
N GLU A 48 20.84 -28.47 -0.54
CA GLU A 48 20.51 -27.60 0.57
C GLU A 48 19.03 -27.17 0.50
N ASP A 49 18.36 -27.24 1.65
CA ASP A 49 16.98 -26.81 1.78
C ASP A 49 16.90 -25.31 2.04
N SER A 50 16.42 -24.53 1.09
CA SER A 50 16.29 -23.10 1.21
C SER A 50 14.99 -22.63 1.91
N ARG A 51 14.09 -23.55 2.24
CA ARG A 51 12.79 -23.23 2.89
C ARG A 51 12.94 -22.61 4.29
N GLY A 52 14.07 -22.86 4.97
CA GLY A 52 14.41 -22.25 6.23
C GLY A 52 15.21 -20.96 6.14
N ASN A 53 15.59 -20.54 4.94
CA ASN A 53 16.42 -19.34 4.73
C ASN A 53 15.57 -18.08 4.76
N ASN A 54 16.15 -17.01 5.32
CA ASN A 54 15.58 -15.67 5.30
C ASN A 54 16.26 -14.82 4.22
N TYR A 55 15.49 -14.06 3.48
CA TYR A 55 15.95 -13.24 2.34
C TYR A 55 15.72 -11.75 2.54
N GLY A 56 15.41 -11.30 3.75
CA GLY A 56 15.04 -9.91 4.05
C GLY A 56 16.17 -8.88 3.94
N THR A 57 17.37 -9.25 3.48
CA THR A 57 18.48 -8.33 3.24
C THR A 57 18.87 -8.25 1.77
N LEU A 58 18.16 -8.94 0.90
CA LEU A 58 18.43 -8.90 -0.54
C LEU A 58 17.86 -7.61 -1.13
N ASP A 59 18.53 -7.10 -2.14
CA ASP A 59 18.13 -5.91 -2.88
C ASP A 59 17.11 -6.17 -3.99
N TYR A 60 16.63 -7.43 -4.10
CA TYR A 60 15.58 -7.85 -5.02
C TYR A 60 14.64 -8.87 -4.39
N ILE A 61 13.41 -8.94 -4.91
CA ILE A 61 12.45 -10.00 -4.70
C ILE A 61 12.25 -10.71 -6.03
N SER A 62 12.25 -12.05 -6.01
CA SER A 62 11.84 -12.90 -7.14
C SER A 62 10.50 -13.55 -6.85
N VAL A 63 9.55 -13.42 -7.77
CA VAL A 63 8.25 -14.10 -7.74
C VAL A 63 8.18 -15.04 -8.92
N ASP A 64 8.21 -16.35 -8.65
CA ASP A 64 8.34 -17.38 -9.65
C ASP A 64 7.47 -18.59 -9.30
N GLY A 65 6.75 -19.14 -10.25
CA GLY A 65 5.94 -20.35 -10.04
C GLY A 65 6.74 -21.64 -10.02
N ASP A 66 7.94 -21.65 -10.59
CA ASP A 66 8.83 -22.83 -10.62
C ASP A 66 10.30 -22.40 -10.73
N ASP A 67 10.89 -21.95 -9.65
CA ASP A 67 12.32 -21.59 -9.55
C ASP A 67 13.18 -22.84 -9.34
N GLY A 68 13.28 -23.64 -10.34
CA GLY A 68 14.20 -24.77 -10.37
C GLY A 68 13.54 -26.14 -10.47
N SER A 69 14.16 -26.99 -11.25
CA SER A 69 13.75 -28.35 -11.58
C SER A 69 14.31 -29.39 -10.58
N PRO A 70 13.61 -30.48 -10.32
CA PRO A 70 12.29 -30.88 -10.81
C PRO A 70 11.14 -30.50 -9.86
N GLY A 71 10.00 -30.15 -10.47
CA GLY A 71 8.73 -29.89 -9.78
C GLY A 71 8.52 -28.43 -9.41
N ALA A 72 7.26 -28.03 -9.23
CA ALA A 72 6.90 -26.66 -8.92
C ALA A 72 7.55 -26.22 -7.60
N LYS A 73 8.40 -25.20 -7.65
CA LYS A 73 9.16 -24.67 -6.52
C LYS A 73 8.96 -23.16 -6.44
N PRO A 74 7.78 -22.70 -6.03
CA PRO A 74 7.45 -21.29 -6.08
C PRO A 74 8.28 -20.46 -5.10
N ASN A 75 8.63 -19.27 -5.58
CA ASN A 75 9.05 -18.12 -4.77
C ASN A 75 7.90 -17.14 -4.67
N GLN A 76 7.65 -16.63 -3.49
CA GLN A 76 6.59 -15.68 -3.21
C GLN A 76 7.19 -14.40 -2.63
N GLY A 77 6.69 -13.25 -3.10
CA GLY A 77 7.12 -11.95 -2.59
C GLY A 77 6.21 -11.42 -1.51
N LEU A 78 6.78 -10.63 -0.61
CA LEU A 78 6.05 -9.90 0.42
C LEU A 78 6.53 -8.46 0.46
N ILE A 79 5.58 -7.54 0.67
CA ILE A 79 5.87 -6.12 0.85
C ILE A 79 4.89 -5.51 1.84
N ARG A 80 5.40 -4.66 2.74
CA ARG A 80 4.56 -3.92 3.69
C ARG A 80 5.19 -2.57 4.03
N PHE A 81 4.32 -1.63 4.41
CA PHE A 81 4.69 -0.32 4.91
C PHE A 81 4.07 -0.15 6.29
N ASP A 82 4.92 -0.07 7.31
CA ASP A 82 4.48 0.11 8.69
C ASP A 82 4.32 1.60 9.03
N ASN A 83 3.66 1.90 10.14
CA ASN A 83 3.47 3.26 10.64
C ASN A 83 2.76 4.20 9.65
N LEU A 84 1.91 3.67 8.77
CA LEU A 84 1.12 4.46 7.82
C LEU A 84 0.08 5.32 8.54
N PHE A 85 -0.56 4.78 9.58
CA PHE A 85 -1.66 5.40 10.29
C PHE A 85 -1.21 6.00 11.62
N GLY A 86 -1.71 7.20 11.94
CA GLY A 86 -1.42 7.86 13.21
C GLY A 86 -1.62 9.37 13.16
N ASN A 87 -1.12 10.08 14.18
CA ASN A 87 -1.26 11.53 14.30
C ASN A 87 0.04 12.30 14.05
N ALA A 88 1.13 11.61 13.74
CA ALA A 88 2.39 12.26 13.42
C ALA A 88 2.35 12.91 12.02
N ALA A 89 3.26 13.82 11.76
CA ALA A 89 3.42 14.39 10.43
C ALA A 89 3.79 13.29 9.43
N GLY A 90 3.17 13.30 8.25
CA GLY A 90 3.39 12.29 7.21
C GLY A 90 2.59 11.00 7.39
N GLN A 91 1.78 10.85 8.43
CA GLN A 91 0.88 9.72 8.61
C GLN A 91 -0.55 10.04 8.15
N ILE A 92 -1.28 8.99 7.77
CA ILE A 92 -2.71 9.02 7.47
C ILE A 92 -3.46 9.10 8.80
N LYS A 93 -4.21 10.16 9.02
CA LYS A 93 -4.96 10.35 10.26
C LYS A 93 -6.25 9.54 10.26
N ALA A 94 -6.74 9.20 11.44
CA ALA A 94 -7.98 8.42 11.58
C ALA A 94 -9.22 9.09 10.93
N GLY A 95 -9.22 10.43 10.83
CA GLY A 95 -10.30 11.18 10.19
C GLY A 95 -10.11 11.43 8.70
N ASP A 96 -8.94 11.13 8.13
CA ASP A 96 -8.69 11.37 6.71
C ASP A 96 -9.46 10.35 5.85
N THR A 97 -9.96 10.80 4.71
CA THR A 97 -10.50 9.91 3.69
C THR A 97 -9.40 9.56 2.70
N ILE A 98 -9.07 8.28 2.57
CA ILE A 98 -8.18 7.80 1.52
C ILE A 98 -8.93 7.87 0.20
N VAL A 99 -8.44 8.70 -0.73
CA VAL A 99 -9.00 8.90 -2.07
C VAL A 99 -8.40 7.88 -3.04
N SER A 100 -7.08 7.71 -2.97
CA SER A 100 -6.36 6.71 -3.76
C SER A 100 -5.11 6.24 -3.00
N ALA A 101 -4.69 5.00 -3.28
CA ALA A 101 -3.43 4.45 -2.82
C ALA A 101 -2.80 3.62 -3.92
N THR A 102 -1.56 3.93 -4.26
CA THR A 102 -0.84 3.34 -5.38
C THR A 102 0.52 2.86 -4.93
N LEU A 103 0.80 1.58 -5.13
CA LEU A 103 2.13 0.99 -4.98
C LEU A 103 2.84 1.00 -6.33
N SER A 104 4.03 1.58 -6.36
CA SER A 104 4.94 1.53 -7.51
C SER A 104 6.14 0.68 -7.15
N ILE A 105 6.44 -0.34 -7.96
CA ILE A 105 7.61 -1.22 -7.84
C ILE A 105 8.38 -1.22 -9.17
N TYR A 106 9.69 -1.29 -9.10
CA TYR A 106 10.52 -1.32 -10.31
C TYR A 106 10.88 -2.75 -10.66
N VAL A 107 10.40 -3.20 -11.83
CA VAL A 107 10.72 -4.53 -12.40
C VAL A 107 12.10 -4.44 -13.05
N ASP A 108 13.05 -5.21 -12.55
CA ASP A 108 14.42 -5.30 -13.07
C ASP A 108 14.57 -6.47 -14.04
N ASN A 109 13.96 -7.61 -13.73
CA ASN A 109 13.91 -8.79 -14.60
C ASN A 109 12.46 -9.06 -15.02
N PRO A 110 12.17 -9.09 -16.35
CA PRO A 110 10.83 -9.35 -16.86
C PRO A 110 10.40 -10.79 -16.60
N GLY A 111 9.09 -11.04 -16.46
CA GLY A 111 8.60 -12.38 -16.16
C GLY A 111 7.12 -12.62 -16.40
N SER A 112 6.64 -13.77 -15.92
CA SER A 112 5.29 -14.28 -16.17
C SER A 112 4.20 -13.48 -15.47
N GLY A 113 4.46 -13.07 -14.22
CA GLY A 113 3.51 -12.29 -13.41
C GLY A 113 3.05 -12.97 -12.13
N PHE A 114 2.09 -12.33 -11.45
CA PHE A 114 1.62 -12.74 -10.13
C PHE A 114 0.22 -12.23 -9.83
N THR A 115 -0.33 -12.76 -8.74
CA THR A 115 -1.54 -12.24 -8.09
C THR A 115 -1.19 -11.71 -6.69
N MET A 116 -1.71 -10.54 -6.32
CA MET A 116 -1.47 -9.91 -5.03
C MET A 116 -2.68 -10.05 -4.11
N TYR A 117 -2.40 -10.30 -2.82
CA TYR A 117 -3.40 -10.49 -1.76
C TYR A 117 -3.02 -9.72 -0.50
N ASP A 118 -4.02 -9.32 0.31
CA ASP A 118 -3.77 -8.81 1.66
C ASP A 118 -3.18 -9.91 2.55
N MET A 119 -2.12 -9.60 3.30
CA MET A 119 -1.62 -10.46 4.35
C MET A 119 -2.51 -10.39 5.59
N LEU A 120 -2.89 -11.57 6.11
CA LEU A 120 -3.70 -11.72 7.32
C LEU A 120 -2.88 -12.19 8.53
N THR A 121 -1.72 -12.79 8.29
CA THR A 121 -0.77 -13.20 9.31
C THR A 121 0.37 -12.18 9.38
N ASP A 122 0.73 -11.77 10.60
CA ASP A 122 1.86 -10.84 10.82
C ASP A 122 3.19 -11.51 10.47
N TRP A 123 4.13 -10.71 9.97
CA TRP A 123 5.45 -11.16 9.55
C TRP A 123 6.50 -10.07 9.70
N SER A 124 7.75 -10.49 9.72
CA SER A 124 8.91 -9.57 9.69
C SER A 124 9.91 -10.04 8.65
N GLN A 125 10.44 -9.12 7.85
CA GLN A 125 11.46 -9.42 6.85
C GLN A 125 12.70 -10.10 7.43
N ASN A 126 13.01 -9.84 8.72
CA ASN A 126 14.19 -10.37 9.37
C ASN A 126 14.07 -11.83 9.82
N THR A 127 12.85 -12.39 9.84
CA THR A 127 12.61 -13.72 10.42
C THR A 127 11.74 -14.64 9.57
N ILE A 128 10.94 -14.08 8.65
CA ILE A 128 10.05 -14.89 7.83
C ILE A 128 10.83 -15.82 6.90
N THR A 129 10.35 -17.04 6.80
CA THR A 129 10.85 -18.07 5.90
C THR A 129 9.67 -18.86 5.34
N TRP A 130 9.89 -19.66 4.31
CA TRP A 130 8.85 -20.55 3.77
C TRP A 130 8.26 -21.46 4.85
N ASN A 131 9.10 -22.06 5.68
CA ASN A 131 8.68 -22.98 6.76
C ASN A 131 7.93 -22.26 7.89
N SER A 132 8.27 -21.01 8.20
CA SER A 132 7.69 -20.28 9.34
C SER A 132 6.26 -19.81 9.08
N ILE A 133 5.83 -19.75 7.80
CA ILE A 133 4.51 -19.26 7.42
C ILE A 133 3.66 -20.37 6.76
N GLY A 134 3.59 -21.55 7.39
CA GLY A 134 2.71 -22.63 6.94
C GLY A 134 3.14 -23.33 5.65
N ASN A 135 4.43 -23.34 5.32
CA ASN A 135 4.98 -23.84 4.06
C ASN A 135 4.53 -23.02 2.84
N GLY A 136 4.72 -21.71 2.93
CA GLY A 136 4.36 -20.72 1.94
C GLY A 136 3.00 -20.08 2.20
N ILE A 137 2.77 -18.97 1.52
CA ILE A 137 1.55 -18.18 1.65
C ILE A 137 0.46 -18.79 0.77
N GLN A 138 -0.69 -19.03 1.37
CA GLN A 138 -1.88 -19.52 0.70
C GLN A 138 -3.00 -18.47 0.79
N ALA A 139 -3.68 -18.20 -0.33
CA ALA A 139 -4.84 -17.31 -0.37
C ALA A 139 -6.11 -18.03 0.11
N ASN A 140 -6.09 -18.53 1.35
CA ASN A 140 -7.10 -19.40 1.95
C ASN A 140 -7.87 -18.75 3.11
N GLY A 141 -7.52 -17.48 3.46
CA GLY A 141 -8.10 -16.76 4.58
C GLY A 141 -7.36 -16.96 5.90
N ILE A 142 -6.18 -17.56 5.88
CA ILE A 142 -5.29 -17.76 7.05
C ILE A 142 -4.04 -16.90 6.90
N GLU A 143 -3.15 -17.24 5.96
CA GLU A 143 -1.93 -16.47 5.70
C GLU A 143 -2.26 -15.19 4.91
N ALA A 144 -3.10 -15.32 3.88
CA ALA A 144 -3.54 -14.22 3.03
C ALA A 144 -5.03 -14.29 2.73
N GLY A 145 -5.60 -13.16 2.33
CA GLY A 145 -7.00 -13.05 1.93
C GLY A 145 -7.35 -13.94 0.74
N THR A 146 -8.62 -14.34 0.61
CA THR A 146 -9.10 -15.18 -0.50
C THR A 146 -9.40 -14.39 -1.76
N ALA A 147 -9.68 -13.10 -1.63
CA ALA A 147 -9.96 -12.21 -2.76
C ALA A 147 -8.67 -11.58 -3.29
N PRO A 148 -8.38 -11.69 -4.59
CA PRO A 148 -7.25 -11.00 -5.18
C PRO A 148 -7.49 -9.48 -5.21
N LEU A 149 -6.44 -8.73 -4.87
CA LEU A 149 -6.43 -7.26 -5.00
C LEU A 149 -6.03 -6.83 -6.41
N PHE A 150 -5.08 -7.57 -6.99
CA PHE A 150 -4.47 -7.25 -8.27
C PHE A 150 -3.94 -8.53 -8.90
N SER A 151 -4.01 -8.63 -10.23
CA SER A 151 -3.41 -9.73 -10.98
C SER A 151 -2.88 -9.19 -12.29
N ILE A 152 -1.65 -9.57 -12.65
CA ILE A 152 -1.00 -9.13 -13.89
C ILE A 152 -0.14 -10.25 -14.47
N GLY A 153 -0.05 -10.27 -15.80
CA GLY A 153 0.67 -11.30 -16.54
C GLY A 153 -0.20 -12.50 -16.88
N ALA A 154 0.42 -13.65 -17.07
CA ALA A 154 -0.26 -14.88 -17.45
C ALA A 154 0.36 -16.12 -16.78
N ASN A 155 -0.44 -17.19 -16.72
CA ASN A 155 -0.03 -18.48 -16.14
C ASN A 155 0.73 -19.31 -17.19
N ASP A 156 1.88 -18.81 -17.61
CA ASP A 156 2.78 -19.45 -18.59
C ASP A 156 4.26 -19.09 -18.30
N GLY A 157 5.18 -19.57 -19.12
CA GLY A 157 6.61 -19.28 -18.97
C GLY A 157 7.10 -18.08 -19.80
N ALA A 158 6.21 -17.19 -20.25
CA ALA A 158 6.59 -16.05 -21.07
C ALA A 158 6.91 -14.79 -20.24
N GLU A 159 7.59 -13.84 -20.85
CA GLU A 159 7.81 -12.50 -20.32
C GLU A 159 6.56 -11.63 -20.57
N ASN A 160 5.53 -11.80 -19.74
CA ASN A 160 4.28 -11.07 -19.88
C ASN A 160 4.34 -9.66 -19.27
N ILE A 161 5.32 -9.43 -18.38
CA ILE A 161 5.58 -8.15 -17.74
C ILE A 161 7.02 -7.75 -18.06
N GLY A 162 7.20 -6.60 -18.70
CA GLY A 162 8.51 -6.06 -19.04
C GLY A 162 9.17 -5.31 -17.88
N THR A 163 10.44 -4.93 -18.09
CA THR A 163 11.19 -4.08 -17.17
C THR A 163 10.60 -2.67 -17.05
N GLY A 164 10.79 -2.04 -15.89
CA GLY A 164 10.34 -0.69 -15.61
C GLY A 164 9.35 -0.60 -14.47
N TRP A 165 8.71 0.57 -14.31
CA TRP A 165 7.76 0.80 -13.23
C TRP A 165 6.44 0.05 -13.46
N LEU A 166 6.07 -0.77 -12.48
CA LEU A 166 4.76 -1.38 -12.36
C LEU A 166 3.98 -0.65 -11.26
N THR A 167 2.76 -0.21 -11.61
CA THR A 167 1.88 0.53 -10.72
C THR A 167 0.65 -0.30 -10.37
N ILE A 168 0.36 -0.43 -9.08
CA ILE A 168 -0.69 -1.28 -8.52
C ILE A 168 -1.63 -0.42 -7.69
N ASP A 169 -2.93 -0.45 -7.99
CA ASP A 169 -3.96 0.20 -7.16
C ASP A 169 -4.26 -0.65 -5.92
N LEU A 170 -4.02 -0.08 -4.75
CA LEU A 170 -4.27 -0.69 -3.46
C LEU A 170 -5.26 0.13 -2.61
N THR A 171 -6.04 1.00 -3.24
CA THR A 171 -6.97 1.91 -2.57
C THR A 171 -7.93 1.16 -1.65
N SER A 172 -8.58 0.12 -2.13
CA SER A 172 -9.56 -0.66 -1.35
C SER A 172 -8.91 -1.40 -0.17
N SER A 173 -7.71 -1.95 -0.36
CA SER A 173 -6.94 -2.62 0.68
C SER A 173 -6.58 -1.66 1.80
N LEU A 174 -6.04 -0.48 1.45
CA LEU A 174 -5.61 0.51 2.44
C LEU A 174 -6.81 1.15 3.18
N GLN A 175 -7.95 1.35 2.50
CA GLN A 175 -9.21 1.75 3.13
C GLN A 175 -9.70 0.69 4.13
N ALA A 176 -9.63 -0.59 3.76
CA ALA A 176 -10.00 -1.70 4.65
C ALA A 176 -9.08 -1.78 5.88
N ALA A 177 -7.77 -1.55 5.70
CA ALA A 177 -6.82 -1.48 6.80
C ALA A 177 -7.10 -0.29 7.74
N GLN A 178 -7.40 0.89 7.19
CA GLN A 178 -7.80 2.07 7.98
C GLN A 178 -9.08 1.81 8.79
N ALA A 179 -10.04 1.11 8.20
CA ALA A 179 -11.29 0.73 8.86
C ALA A 179 -11.15 -0.43 9.87
N GLY A 180 -9.97 -1.06 9.96
CA GLY A 180 -9.72 -2.23 10.81
C GLY A 180 -10.37 -3.52 10.29
N SER A 181 -10.79 -3.56 9.02
CA SER A 181 -11.39 -4.75 8.40
C SER A 181 -10.34 -5.78 7.96
N VAL A 182 -9.11 -5.34 7.71
CA VAL A 182 -7.92 -6.17 7.51
C VAL A 182 -6.81 -5.68 8.44
N PRO A 183 -5.87 -6.55 8.85
CA PRO A 183 -4.87 -6.20 9.87
C PRO A 183 -3.81 -5.19 9.41
N GLY A 184 -3.67 -4.95 8.10
CA GLY A 184 -2.67 -4.02 7.56
C GLY A 184 -1.24 -4.58 7.58
N TYR A 185 -1.07 -5.89 7.48
CA TYR A 185 0.24 -6.57 7.46
C TYR A 185 0.90 -6.56 6.07
N GLY A 186 0.45 -5.67 5.18
CA GLY A 186 0.96 -5.55 3.81
C GLY A 186 0.40 -6.62 2.88
N TRP A 187 1.17 -6.97 1.87
CA TRP A 187 0.68 -7.74 0.73
C TRP A 187 1.65 -8.86 0.36
N ALA A 188 1.06 -9.98 -0.09
CA ALA A 188 1.77 -11.10 -0.69
C ALA A 188 1.61 -11.08 -2.20
N MET A 189 2.68 -11.35 -2.92
CA MET A 189 2.72 -11.61 -4.35
C MET A 189 2.90 -13.11 -4.57
N VAL A 190 1.85 -13.75 -5.03
CA VAL A 190 1.79 -15.19 -5.26
C VAL A 190 1.90 -15.45 -6.77
N PRO A 191 2.90 -16.20 -7.23
CA PRO A 191 3.08 -16.49 -8.65
C PRO A 191 1.95 -17.38 -9.18
N PHE A 192 1.77 -17.37 -10.49
CA PHE A 192 0.96 -18.38 -11.16
C PHE A 192 1.68 -19.73 -11.13
N SER A 193 0.94 -20.84 -11.00
CA SER A 193 1.49 -22.17 -10.83
C SER A 193 2.30 -22.70 -12.02
N ALA A 194 2.05 -22.19 -13.23
CA ALA A 194 2.83 -22.47 -14.44
C ALA A 194 3.66 -21.25 -14.91
N GLY A 195 3.73 -20.21 -14.09
CA GLY A 195 4.53 -19.00 -14.35
C GLY A 195 6.00 -19.25 -14.02
N SER A 196 6.68 -20.03 -14.85
CA SER A 196 8.06 -20.49 -14.63
C SER A 196 9.15 -19.54 -15.15
N ASN A 197 8.79 -18.34 -15.55
CA ASN A 197 9.71 -17.25 -15.80
C ASN A 197 9.54 -16.20 -14.69
N GLY A 198 10.40 -16.24 -13.69
CA GLY A 198 10.32 -15.39 -12.51
C GLY A 198 10.43 -13.92 -12.85
N ILE A 199 9.61 -13.10 -12.18
CA ILE A 199 9.72 -11.65 -12.24
C ILE A 199 10.49 -11.15 -11.01
N ASP A 200 11.52 -10.32 -11.25
CA ASP A 200 12.28 -9.72 -10.16
C ASP A 200 12.02 -8.21 -10.09
N PHE A 201 11.94 -7.68 -8.88
CA PHE A 201 11.83 -6.25 -8.63
C PHE A 201 12.64 -5.81 -7.40
N HIS A 202 13.03 -4.54 -7.40
CA HIS A 202 13.86 -3.99 -6.35
C HIS A 202 13.14 -3.91 -5.00
N THR A 203 13.92 -4.06 -3.93
CA THR A 203 13.47 -3.98 -2.54
C THR A 203 13.81 -2.63 -1.91
N SER A 204 13.45 -2.48 -0.63
CA SER A 204 13.87 -1.35 0.21
C SER A 204 15.37 -1.33 0.49
N GLU A 205 16.07 -2.45 0.30
CA GLU A 205 17.52 -2.58 0.41
C GLU A 205 18.27 -2.15 -0.85
N TYR A 206 17.60 -1.94 -1.98
CA TYR A 206 18.26 -1.53 -3.22
C TYR A 206 19.03 -0.22 -3.04
N ALA A 207 20.25 -0.15 -3.59
CA ALA A 207 21.18 0.94 -3.30
C ALA A 207 20.65 2.33 -3.70
N ASP A 208 20.03 2.44 -4.90
CA ASP A 208 19.41 3.68 -5.36
C ASP A 208 17.97 3.80 -4.89
N ALA A 209 17.75 4.72 -3.95
CA ALA A 209 16.43 4.97 -3.39
C ALA A 209 15.36 5.34 -4.43
N ASN A 210 15.74 5.88 -5.59
CA ASN A 210 14.79 6.21 -6.66
C ASN A 210 14.10 4.98 -7.25
N PHE A 211 14.65 3.79 -7.10
CA PHE A 211 14.08 2.54 -7.63
C PHE A 211 13.47 1.64 -6.55
N ARG A 212 13.47 2.08 -5.28
CA ARG A 212 12.83 1.35 -4.19
C ARG A 212 11.30 1.41 -4.30
N PRO A 213 10.58 0.44 -3.74
CA PRO A 213 9.13 0.49 -3.66
C PRO A 213 8.62 1.79 -3.06
N LEU A 214 7.60 2.36 -3.69
CA LEU A 214 6.98 3.62 -3.29
C LEU A 214 5.47 3.41 -3.13
N LEU A 215 4.94 3.69 -1.94
CA LEU A 215 3.50 3.79 -1.70
C LEU A 215 3.11 5.27 -1.69
N SER A 216 2.24 5.66 -2.61
CA SER A 216 1.65 7.01 -2.69
C SER A 216 0.19 6.95 -2.29
N VAL A 217 -0.22 7.78 -1.32
CA VAL A 217 -1.59 7.80 -0.80
C VAL A 217 -2.13 9.22 -0.90
N GLU A 218 -3.20 9.40 -1.66
CA GLU A 218 -3.93 10.65 -1.69
C GLU A 218 -5.00 10.63 -0.59
N VAL A 219 -4.95 11.61 0.29
CA VAL A 219 -5.89 11.75 1.39
C VAL A 219 -6.61 13.09 1.33
N MET A 220 -7.88 13.07 1.69
CA MET A 220 -8.68 14.27 1.92
C MET A 220 -8.90 14.44 3.42
N PRO A 221 -8.36 15.50 4.03
CA PRO A 221 -8.55 15.75 5.46
C PRO A 221 -10.01 16.06 5.77
N VAL A 222 -10.54 15.48 6.85
CA VAL A 222 -11.86 15.86 7.37
C VAL A 222 -11.73 17.13 8.19
N PRO A 223 -12.62 18.13 7.99
CA PRO A 223 -12.63 19.35 8.78
C PRO A 223 -12.75 19.04 10.26
N GLU A 224 -11.84 19.57 11.05
CA GLU A 224 -11.96 19.45 12.50
C GLU A 224 -13.30 20.07 12.98
N PRO A 225 -13.97 19.48 13.99
CA PRO A 225 -15.23 20.03 14.52
C PRO A 225 -15.12 21.50 14.92
N GLY A 226 -13.90 21.95 15.32
CA GLY A 226 -13.60 23.35 15.63
C GLY A 226 -13.78 24.30 14.45
N THR A 227 -13.50 23.86 13.22
CA THR A 227 -13.69 24.68 12.00
C THR A 227 -15.16 24.98 11.76
N TRP A 228 -16.02 23.98 11.92
CA TRP A 228 -17.48 24.15 11.82
C TRP A 228 -18.03 25.01 12.97
N ALA A 229 -17.52 24.84 14.19
CA ALA A 229 -17.91 25.65 15.33
C ALA A 229 -17.51 27.12 15.14
N MET A 230 -16.30 27.39 14.64
CA MET A 230 -15.84 28.75 14.34
C MET A 230 -16.65 29.41 13.21
N LEU A 231 -16.99 28.63 12.15
CA LEU A 231 -17.86 29.12 11.08
C LEU A 231 -19.25 29.47 11.62
N ALA A 232 -19.86 28.57 12.41
CA ALA A 232 -21.16 28.81 13.02
C ALA A 232 -21.14 30.01 13.98
N ALA A 233 -20.11 30.16 14.81
CA ALA A 233 -19.92 31.30 15.72
C ALA A 233 -19.75 32.61 14.92
N GLY A 234 -18.96 32.60 13.84
CA GLY A 234 -18.80 33.76 12.95
C GLY A 234 -20.11 34.21 12.31
N LEU A 235 -20.91 33.28 11.80
CA LEU A 235 -22.22 33.55 11.23
C LEU A 235 -23.22 34.08 12.28
N ALA A 236 -23.20 33.53 13.50
CA ALA A 236 -24.04 34.00 14.59
C ALA A 236 -23.70 35.43 15.02
N LEU A 237 -22.41 35.81 15.07
CA LEU A 237 -21.95 37.15 15.35
C LEU A 237 -22.41 38.14 14.29
N ILE A 238 -22.26 37.82 13.01
CA ILE A 238 -22.69 38.67 11.91
C ILE A 238 -24.21 38.85 11.92
N GLY A 239 -24.96 37.80 12.16
CA GLY A 239 -26.42 37.85 12.29
C GLY A 239 -26.88 38.70 13.47
N GLY A 240 -26.18 38.61 14.59
CA GLY A 240 -26.45 39.43 15.79
C GLY A 240 -26.19 40.94 15.59
N ILE A 241 -25.14 41.27 14.85
CA ILE A 241 -24.82 42.68 14.51
C ILE A 241 -25.83 43.24 13.50
N ALA A 242 -26.21 42.46 12.50
CA ALA A 242 -27.22 42.85 11.50
C ALA A 242 -28.57 43.17 12.17
N ARG A 243 -29.00 42.36 13.15
CA ARG A 243 -30.28 42.53 13.89
C ARG A 243 -30.28 43.78 14.81
N ARG A 244 -29.12 44.24 15.26
CA ARG A 244 -29.03 45.45 16.12
C ARG A 244 -29.08 46.77 15.32
N ARG A 245 -28.96 46.70 13.99
CA ARG A 245 -28.99 47.88 13.10
C ARG A 245 -30.34 48.11 12.43
N THR A 246 -31.30 47.21 12.67
CA THR A 246 -32.74 47.38 12.33
C THR A 246 -33.54 47.78 13.53
#